data_78e2627675000dcaba7d782006e5f4b7
#
_entry.id   78e2627675000dcaba7d782006e5f4b7
#
_cell.length_a   1.000
_cell.length_b   1.000
_cell.length_c   1.000
_cell.angle_alpha   90.00
_cell.angle_beta   90.00
_cell.angle_gamma   90.00
#
_symmetry.space_group_name_H-M   'P 1'
#
loop_
_entity.id
_entity.type
_entity.pdbx_description
1 polymer ?
#
loop_
_entity_poly.entity_id
_entity_poly.type
_entity_poly.pdbx_seq_one_letter_code
_entity_poly.pdbx_strand_id
1 'polypeptide(L)'
;MSAIEKILTGIKEAAYKGGKVHIDLKEASALTGSGLNVGGRVHFDDAFAALRYANPFRMGSRQIIADNSSAVQFVAKTGNAASSTNPFGYTFTPDQGSPNVDTNTWLLPTRVIVAQIPVRTAVLSDINNLEQTLVEDMMLEFSAIEADSMAINNDQAGSTTTTTGATNGLRGLAMYLSGGASAYGTSGTAITNGIHTISTVSLGGATVTYNKIVDIANALPGQYWSLPTTAWHMTPAMIQTLRQLKDSQNLPLFLELGEPGEGGAVGSIFGWPVIPNPYLNATFPIYLANWNQFLTIADVQEMSVQMMEQTAPGFVTMFAEKRVVSTVRNPFAGVRASAA
;
A
#
# COMPACT_ATOMS: atom_id res chain seq x y z
N MET A 1 -25.98 14.61 -52.20
CA MET A 1 -27.24 14.81 -51.44
C MET A 1 -26.96 15.81 -50.33
N SER A 2 -27.78 16.87 -50.26
CA SER A 2 -27.63 17.81 -49.15
C SER A 2 -28.06 17.17 -47.83
N ALA A 3 -27.59 17.70 -46.69
CA ALA A 3 -27.97 17.21 -45.37
C ALA A 3 -29.49 17.21 -45.17
N ILE A 4 -30.17 18.23 -45.73
CA ILE A 4 -31.60 18.37 -45.70
C ILE A 4 -32.30 17.24 -46.47
N GLU A 5 -31.78 16.87 -47.64
CA GLU A 5 -32.32 15.77 -48.45
C GLU A 5 -32.13 14.39 -47.72
N LYS A 6 -31.01 14.18 -47.04
CA LYS A 6 -30.75 12.99 -46.24
C LYS A 6 -31.76 12.91 -45.06
N ILE A 7 -31.98 14.02 -44.37
CA ILE A 7 -32.96 14.09 -43.26
C ILE A 7 -34.37 13.85 -43.76
N LEU A 8 -34.80 14.48 -44.85
CA LEU A 8 -36.11 14.30 -45.45
C LEU A 8 -36.33 12.84 -45.90
N THR A 9 -35.31 12.25 -46.51
CA THR A 9 -35.37 10.83 -46.95
C THR A 9 -35.46 9.91 -45.73
N GLY A 10 -34.70 10.14 -44.67
CA GLY A 10 -34.74 9.37 -43.43
C GLY A 10 -36.11 9.49 -42.72
N ILE A 11 -36.67 10.69 -42.67
CA ILE A 11 -38.01 10.89 -42.10
C ILE A 11 -39.10 10.14 -42.91
N LYS A 12 -39.01 10.20 -44.23
CA LYS A 12 -39.96 9.47 -45.12
C LYS A 12 -39.81 7.96 -44.91
N GLU A 13 -38.59 7.47 -44.80
CA GLU A 13 -38.33 6.04 -44.59
C GLU A 13 -38.77 5.55 -43.21
N ALA A 14 -38.57 6.35 -42.16
CA ALA A 14 -39.04 6.07 -40.81
C ALA A 14 -40.60 6.05 -40.75
N ALA A 15 -41.24 6.99 -41.45
CA ALA A 15 -42.69 7.05 -41.53
C ALA A 15 -43.30 5.88 -42.30
N TYR A 16 -42.62 5.41 -43.33
CA TYR A 16 -43.09 4.33 -44.16
C TYR A 16 -42.86 2.94 -43.54
N LYS A 17 -41.71 2.74 -42.88
CA LYS A 17 -41.31 1.45 -42.27
C LYS A 17 -41.69 1.29 -40.82
N GLY A 18 -42.24 2.35 -40.17
CA GLY A 18 -42.71 2.28 -38.78
C GLY A 18 -41.58 2.00 -37.76
N GLY A 19 -40.36 2.43 -38.01
CA GLY A 19 -39.20 2.15 -37.17
C GLY A 19 -38.25 3.35 -37.02
N LYS A 20 -37.17 3.14 -36.25
CA LYS A 20 -36.08 4.13 -36.13
C LYS A 20 -35.15 4.00 -37.32
N VAL A 21 -34.92 5.06 -38.07
CA VAL A 21 -33.93 5.12 -39.14
C VAL A 21 -32.74 5.92 -38.69
N HIS A 22 -31.55 5.37 -38.85
CA HIS A 22 -30.28 6.01 -38.51
C HIS A 22 -29.79 6.84 -39.70
N ILE A 23 -29.72 8.17 -39.54
CA ILE A 23 -29.27 9.07 -40.59
C ILE A 23 -27.82 9.47 -40.27
N ASP A 24 -26.87 9.09 -41.12
CA ASP A 24 -25.48 9.49 -40.98
C ASP A 24 -25.26 10.90 -41.51
N LEU A 25 -25.08 11.85 -40.59
CA LEU A 25 -24.86 13.27 -40.89
C LEU A 25 -23.39 13.66 -40.93
N LYS A 26 -22.45 12.70 -40.92
CA LYS A 26 -21.00 12.97 -40.90
C LYS A 26 -20.50 13.89 -42.04
N GLU A 27 -21.24 13.94 -43.16
CA GLU A 27 -20.87 14.80 -44.31
C GLU A 27 -21.53 16.15 -44.29
N ALA A 28 -22.37 16.47 -43.30
CA ALA A 28 -23.04 17.78 -43.22
C ALA A 28 -22.19 18.78 -42.45
N SER A 29 -21.27 19.42 -43.15
CA SER A 29 -20.41 20.50 -42.60
C SER A 29 -21.18 21.79 -42.20
N ALA A 30 -22.51 21.81 -42.27
CA ALA A 30 -23.34 22.97 -42.00
C ALA A 30 -23.82 23.10 -40.53
N LEU A 31 -23.48 22.16 -39.64
CA LEU A 31 -23.86 22.17 -38.23
C LEU A 31 -22.69 22.37 -37.27
N THR A 32 -21.56 22.86 -37.76
CA THR A 32 -20.42 23.28 -36.93
C THR A 32 -20.63 24.70 -36.42
N GLY A 33 -21.56 24.86 -35.48
CA GLY A 33 -21.59 26.01 -34.60
C GLY A 33 -20.63 25.75 -33.45
N SER A 34 -19.63 26.58 -33.24
CA SER A 34 -18.77 26.52 -32.07
C SER A 34 -19.63 26.61 -30.80
N GLY A 35 -19.73 25.53 -30.05
CA GLY A 35 -20.40 25.49 -28.75
C GLY A 35 -21.66 24.66 -28.64
N LEU A 36 -22.12 24.03 -29.70
CA LEU A 36 -23.29 23.11 -29.62
C LEU A 36 -22.83 21.66 -29.78
N ASN A 37 -22.72 20.96 -28.66
CA ASN A 37 -22.71 19.50 -28.63
C ASN A 37 -24.08 18.97 -29.05
N VAL A 38 -24.38 19.00 -30.34
CA VAL A 38 -25.65 18.50 -30.86
C VAL A 38 -25.50 17.02 -31.18
N GLY A 39 -26.03 16.19 -30.33
CA GLY A 39 -26.33 14.78 -30.61
C GLY A 39 -25.16 13.82 -30.66
N GLY A 40 -23.96 14.22 -30.20
CA GLY A 40 -22.86 13.30 -30.03
C GLY A 40 -22.93 12.66 -28.65
N ARG A 41 -22.96 11.32 -28.57
CA ARG A 41 -22.58 10.65 -27.33
C ARG A 41 -21.14 11.06 -27.06
N VAL A 42 -20.90 11.68 -25.92
CA VAL A 42 -19.53 11.89 -25.42
C VAL A 42 -18.98 10.51 -25.16
N HIS A 43 -17.94 10.13 -25.89
CA HIS A 43 -17.20 8.91 -25.58
C HIS A 43 -16.31 9.26 -24.39
N PHE A 44 -16.61 8.68 -23.24
CA PHE A 44 -15.73 8.79 -22.09
C PHE A 44 -14.60 7.78 -22.30
N ASP A 45 -13.39 8.27 -22.28
CA ASP A 45 -12.19 7.46 -22.29
C ASP A 45 -12.01 6.86 -20.89
N ASP A 46 -11.54 5.61 -20.83
CA ASP A 46 -11.33 4.84 -19.60
C ASP A 46 -10.18 5.39 -18.72
N ALA A 47 -9.85 6.67 -18.86
CA ALA A 47 -8.71 7.32 -18.23
C ALA A 47 -8.81 7.50 -16.70
N PHE A 48 -9.86 7.04 -16.05
CA PHE A 48 -10.04 7.20 -14.60
C PHE A 48 -9.11 6.34 -13.74
N ALA A 49 -8.62 5.23 -14.25
CA ALA A 49 -7.99 4.19 -13.45
C ALA A 49 -6.52 4.44 -13.08
N ALA A 50 -5.84 5.44 -13.65
CA ALA A 50 -4.38 5.52 -13.61
C ALA A 50 -3.80 6.43 -12.51
N LEU A 51 -4.59 7.00 -11.61
CA LEU A 51 -4.11 8.06 -10.70
C LEU A 51 -3.55 7.56 -9.37
N ARG A 52 -3.75 6.29 -9.00
CA ARG A 52 -3.32 5.75 -7.72
C ARG A 52 -2.39 4.56 -7.87
N TYR A 53 -1.45 4.44 -6.95
CA TYR A 53 -0.56 3.29 -6.87
C TYR A 53 -1.19 2.19 -6.02
N ALA A 54 -1.08 0.96 -6.48
CA ALA A 54 -1.42 -0.21 -5.66
C ALA A 54 -0.53 -0.26 -4.40
N ASN A 55 -1.01 -0.92 -3.35
CA ASN A 55 -0.28 -1.04 -2.08
C ASN A 55 1.01 -1.86 -2.26
N PRO A 56 2.20 -1.23 -2.25
CA PRO A 56 3.47 -1.94 -2.44
C PRO A 56 3.81 -2.86 -1.26
N PHE A 57 3.26 -2.63 -0.07
CA PHE A 57 3.53 -3.48 1.09
C PHE A 57 2.95 -4.88 0.97
N ARG A 58 1.87 -5.06 0.20
CA ARG A 58 1.26 -6.37 -0.01
C ARG A 58 2.11 -7.33 -0.83
N MET A 59 3.01 -6.84 -1.64
CA MET A 59 3.79 -7.68 -2.56
C MET A 59 4.71 -8.68 -1.86
N GLY A 60 5.30 -8.32 -0.73
CA GLY A 60 6.23 -9.19 -0.02
C GLY A 60 5.77 -9.58 1.38
N SER A 61 4.74 -8.92 1.92
CA SER A 61 4.30 -9.13 3.30
C SER A 61 3.52 -10.43 3.47
N ARG A 62 3.50 -10.93 4.71
CA ARG A 62 2.68 -12.08 5.08
C ARG A 62 1.22 -11.66 5.13
N GLN A 63 0.38 -12.33 4.36
CA GLN A 63 -1.06 -12.15 4.37
C GLN A 63 -1.72 -13.32 5.06
N ILE A 64 -2.65 -13.04 5.97
CA ILE A 64 -3.48 -14.03 6.66
C ILE A 64 -4.95 -13.63 6.58
N ILE A 65 -5.82 -14.61 6.55
CA ILE A 65 -7.27 -14.42 6.61
C ILE A 65 -7.72 -14.67 8.05
N ALA A 66 -8.46 -13.71 8.61
CA ALA A 66 -8.96 -13.76 9.98
C ALA A 66 -10.49 -13.54 9.98
N ASP A 67 -11.24 -14.54 9.52
CA ASP A 67 -12.67 -14.44 9.31
C ASP A 67 -13.44 -13.99 10.56
N ASN A 68 -14.34 -13.01 10.37
CA ASN A 68 -15.31 -12.52 11.34
C ASN A 68 -14.73 -12.06 12.70
N SER A 69 -13.48 -11.68 12.75
CA SER A 69 -12.83 -11.25 13.98
C SER A 69 -13.00 -9.75 14.21
N SER A 70 -13.37 -9.35 15.42
CA SER A 70 -13.37 -7.93 15.83
C SER A 70 -11.98 -7.41 16.17
N ALA A 71 -11.05 -8.31 16.47
CA ALA A 71 -9.65 -8.01 16.76
C ALA A 71 -8.78 -9.23 16.45
N VAL A 72 -7.52 -9.00 16.10
CA VAL A 72 -6.55 -10.05 15.80
C VAL A 72 -5.44 -10.02 16.85
N GLN A 73 -5.19 -11.17 17.47
CA GLN A 73 -4.10 -11.34 18.43
C GLN A 73 -2.84 -11.84 17.71
N PHE A 74 -1.76 -11.13 17.93
CA PHE A 74 -0.45 -11.48 17.39
C PHE A 74 0.48 -11.94 18.51
N VAL A 75 1.39 -12.83 18.17
CA VAL A 75 2.42 -13.35 19.07
C VAL A 75 3.77 -13.26 18.36
N ALA A 76 4.75 -12.73 19.05
CA ALA A 76 6.14 -12.72 18.57
C ALA A 76 7.09 -13.17 19.68
N LYS A 77 8.14 -13.87 19.27
CA LYS A 77 9.27 -14.15 20.14
C LYS A 77 10.16 -12.91 20.17
N THR A 78 10.41 -12.39 21.36
CA THR A 78 11.23 -11.18 21.55
C THR A 78 12.69 -11.50 21.88
N GLY A 79 12.94 -12.69 22.39
CA GLY A 79 14.28 -13.13 22.73
C GLY A 79 14.29 -14.48 23.45
N ASN A 80 15.42 -14.81 24.02
CA ASN A 80 15.56 -15.89 25.01
C ASN A 80 15.80 -15.28 26.37
N ALA A 81 15.40 -16.00 27.42
CA ALA A 81 15.69 -15.62 28.79
C ALA A 81 17.21 -15.42 29.01
N ALA A 82 17.57 -14.76 30.11
CA ALA A 82 18.96 -14.61 30.53
C ALA A 82 19.66 -15.99 30.58
N SER A 83 20.99 -15.97 30.43
CA SER A 83 21.80 -17.21 30.30
C SER A 83 21.54 -18.25 31.40
N SER A 84 21.18 -17.81 32.62
CA SER A 84 20.84 -18.69 33.75
C SER A 84 19.49 -19.38 33.61
N THR A 85 18.59 -18.89 32.78
CA THR A 85 17.23 -19.41 32.57
C THR A 85 16.97 -19.75 31.11
N ASN A 86 17.99 -19.68 30.26
CA ASN A 86 17.85 -19.98 28.84
C ASN A 86 17.61 -21.49 28.65
N PRO A 87 16.49 -21.89 28.00
CA PRO A 87 16.20 -23.31 27.79
C PRO A 87 17.11 -23.97 26.75
N PHE A 88 17.94 -23.22 26.07
CA PHE A 88 18.83 -23.72 25.03
C PHE A 88 20.28 -23.66 25.46
N GLY A 89 20.96 -24.81 25.49
CA GLY A 89 22.37 -24.90 25.85
C GLY A 89 22.91 -26.32 25.64
N TYR A 90 24.23 -26.49 25.78
CA TYR A 90 24.89 -27.79 25.69
C TYR A 90 24.79 -28.61 26.98
N THR A 91 24.62 -27.94 28.10
CA THR A 91 24.47 -28.57 29.41
C THR A 91 23.17 -28.13 30.05
N PHE A 92 22.37 -29.08 30.46
CA PHE A 92 21.16 -28.83 31.21
C PHE A 92 21.48 -28.97 32.70
N THR A 93 21.25 -27.89 33.45
CA THR A 93 21.39 -27.92 34.93
C THR A 93 19.99 -27.93 35.52
N PRO A 94 19.54 -29.03 36.12
CA PRO A 94 18.15 -29.20 36.54
C PRO A 94 17.65 -28.20 37.58
N ASP A 95 18.54 -27.61 38.35
CA ASP A 95 18.23 -26.72 39.48
C ASP A 95 18.26 -25.24 39.17
N GLN A 96 18.41 -24.90 37.91
CA GLN A 96 18.37 -23.50 37.48
C GLN A 96 16.95 -23.14 37.05
N GLY A 97 16.25 -22.34 37.82
CA GLY A 97 14.98 -21.69 37.60
C GLY A 97 14.14 -22.11 36.37
N SER A 98 12.90 -21.79 36.27
CA SER A 98 12.07 -22.17 35.13
C SER A 98 12.62 -21.63 33.84
N PRO A 99 13.05 -22.51 32.89
CA PRO A 99 13.50 -22.07 31.57
C PRO A 99 12.38 -21.26 30.87
N ASN A 100 12.70 -20.14 30.31
CA ASN A 100 11.72 -19.27 29.68
C ASN A 100 12.15 -18.79 28.30
N VAL A 101 11.20 -18.68 27.40
CA VAL A 101 11.35 -18.02 26.09
C VAL A 101 10.53 -16.74 26.13
N ASP A 102 11.19 -15.63 25.92
CA ASP A 102 10.52 -14.33 25.94
C ASP A 102 9.61 -14.18 24.73
N THR A 103 8.32 -14.06 25.00
CA THR A 103 7.29 -13.82 23.98
C THR A 103 6.48 -12.58 24.33
N ASN A 104 6.06 -11.84 23.33
CA ASN A 104 5.14 -10.74 23.48
C ASN A 104 3.87 -11.02 22.68
N THR A 105 2.73 -10.71 23.30
CA THR A 105 1.41 -10.85 22.67
C THR A 105 0.72 -9.50 22.69
N TRP A 106 0.11 -9.14 21.57
CA TRP A 106 -0.70 -7.92 21.49
C TRP A 106 -1.95 -8.13 20.66
N LEU A 107 -2.98 -7.37 20.96
CA LEU A 107 -4.28 -7.40 20.33
C LEU A 107 -4.50 -6.13 19.56
N LEU A 108 -4.84 -6.22 18.28
CA LEU A 108 -5.19 -5.08 17.45
C LEU A 108 -6.65 -5.17 17.00
N PRO A 109 -7.43 -4.10 17.19
CA PRO A 109 -8.78 -4.04 16.66
C PRO A 109 -8.77 -3.99 15.13
N THR A 110 -9.77 -4.59 14.50
CA THR A 110 -9.96 -4.49 13.06
C THR A 110 -10.34 -3.07 12.67
N ARG A 111 -9.77 -2.59 11.58
CA ARG A 111 -10.06 -1.28 11.01
C ARG A 111 -10.89 -1.42 9.75
N VAL A 112 -11.87 -0.56 9.61
CA VAL A 112 -12.81 -0.59 8.49
C VAL A 112 -12.47 0.56 7.55
N ILE A 113 -12.23 0.22 6.30
CA ILE A 113 -12.14 1.19 5.20
C ILE A 113 -13.51 1.17 4.53
N VAL A 114 -14.14 2.34 4.42
CA VAL A 114 -15.46 2.50 3.82
C VAL A 114 -15.41 3.49 2.68
N ALA A 115 -16.19 3.24 1.64
CA ALA A 115 -16.46 4.19 0.58
C ALA A 115 -17.95 4.28 0.35
N GLN A 116 -18.44 5.50 0.08
CA GLN A 116 -19.82 5.77 -0.26
C GLN A 116 -19.86 6.74 -1.44
N ILE A 117 -20.23 6.23 -2.61
CA ILE A 117 -20.23 7.00 -3.85
C ILE A 117 -21.69 7.13 -4.36
N PRO A 118 -22.30 8.30 -4.29
CA PRO A 118 -23.62 8.53 -4.87
C PRO A 118 -23.49 8.75 -6.38
N VAL A 119 -24.17 7.95 -7.18
CA VAL A 119 -24.19 8.03 -8.65
C VAL A 119 -25.61 8.31 -9.11
N ARG A 120 -25.79 9.25 -10.04
CA ARG A 120 -27.11 9.52 -10.62
C ARG A 120 -27.52 8.35 -11.52
N THR A 121 -28.76 7.90 -11.37
CA THR A 121 -29.35 6.80 -12.16
C THR A 121 -29.30 7.08 -13.67
N ALA A 122 -29.50 8.34 -14.07
CA ALA A 122 -29.41 8.74 -15.46
C ALA A 122 -27.99 8.56 -16.05
N VAL A 123 -26.95 8.82 -15.24
CA VAL A 123 -25.55 8.67 -15.67
C VAL A 123 -25.17 7.18 -15.81
N LEU A 124 -25.69 6.33 -14.94
CA LEU A 124 -25.50 4.88 -15.03
C LEU A 124 -26.11 4.29 -16.31
N SER A 125 -27.24 4.86 -16.80
CA SER A 125 -27.85 4.42 -18.02
C SER A 125 -27.18 4.94 -19.29
N ASP A 126 -26.52 6.10 -19.20
CA ASP A 126 -25.96 6.81 -20.36
C ASP A 126 -24.51 6.38 -20.67
N ILE A 127 -23.77 5.92 -19.67
CA ILE A 127 -22.36 5.54 -19.80
C ILE A 127 -22.23 4.03 -19.68
N ASN A 128 -21.81 3.38 -20.77
CA ASN A 128 -21.51 1.95 -20.76
C ASN A 128 -20.26 1.69 -19.90
N ASN A 129 -20.26 0.63 -19.11
CA ASN A 129 -19.17 0.17 -18.24
C ASN A 129 -18.78 1.13 -17.08
N LEU A 130 -19.58 2.16 -16.81
CA LEU A 130 -19.30 3.07 -15.68
C LEU A 130 -19.23 2.32 -14.34
N GLU A 131 -20.09 1.34 -14.14
CA GLU A 131 -20.12 0.53 -12.91
C GLU A 131 -18.79 -0.23 -12.70
N GLN A 132 -18.28 -0.87 -13.74
CA GLN A 132 -17.01 -1.60 -13.66
C GLN A 132 -15.84 -0.65 -13.39
N THR A 133 -15.78 0.47 -14.09
CA THR A 133 -14.74 1.49 -13.90
C THR A 133 -14.76 2.07 -12.49
N LEU A 134 -15.94 2.32 -11.92
CA LEU A 134 -16.08 2.78 -10.54
C LEU A 134 -15.62 1.74 -9.51
N VAL A 135 -15.89 0.46 -9.75
CA VAL A 135 -15.42 -0.61 -8.86
C VAL A 135 -13.89 -0.72 -8.91
N GLU A 136 -13.30 -0.67 -10.10
CA GLU A 136 -11.84 -0.72 -10.28
C GLU A 136 -11.14 0.48 -9.61
N ASP A 137 -11.68 1.70 -9.80
CA ASP A 137 -11.18 2.91 -9.15
C ASP A 137 -11.28 2.81 -7.62
N MET A 138 -12.39 2.31 -7.12
CA MET A 138 -12.61 2.09 -5.69
C MET A 138 -11.62 1.08 -5.10
N MET A 139 -11.29 0.02 -5.83
CA MET A 139 -10.26 -0.95 -5.39
C MET A 139 -8.88 -0.29 -5.28
N LEU A 140 -8.52 0.57 -6.22
CA LEU A 140 -7.26 1.32 -6.20
C LEU A 140 -7.22 2.34 -5.06
N GLU A 141 -8.31 3.08 -4.84
CA GLU A 141 -8.42 4.02 -3.72
C GLU A 141 -8.34 3.31 -2.36
N PHE A 142 -8.98 2.16 -2.18
CA PHE A 142 -8.83 1.36 -0.97
C PHE A 142 -7.41 0.87 -0.76
N SER A 143 -6.75 0.45 -1.84
CA SER A 143 -5.35 0.04 -1.82
C SER A 143 -4.43 1.20 -1.44
N ALA A 144 -4.70 2.40 -1.96
CA ALA A 144 -3.94 3.61 -1.64
C ALA A 144 -4.13 4.06 -0.18
N ILE A 145 -5.38 4.09 0.31
CA ILE A 145 -5.70 4.44 1.71
C ILE A 145 -5.06 3.43 2.67
N GLU A 146 -5.11 2.14 2.34
CA GLU A 146 -4.44 1.09 3.11
C GLU A 146 -2.94 1.33 3.18
N ALA A 147 -2.28 1.61 2.04
CA ALA A 147 -0.84 1.83 1.97
C ALA A 147 -0.40 3.09 2.73
N ASP A 148 -1.12 4.19 2.58
CA ASP A 148 -0.86 5.43 3.30
C ASP A 148 -0.99 5.25 4.80
N SER A 149 -2.07 4.59 5.23
CA SER A 149 -2.31 4.27 6.63
C SER A 149 -1.22 3.35 7.20
N MET A 150 -0.78 2.33 6.46
CA MET A 150 0.32 1.44 6.86
C MET A 150 1.67 2.14 6.93
N ALA A 151 1.88 3.20 6.16
CA ALA A 151 3.14 3.94 6.17
C ALA A 151 3.24 4.92 7.35
N ILE A 152 2.25 5.77 7.55
CA ILE A 152 2.39 6.97 8.39
C ILE A 152 1.34 7.13 9.49
N ASN A 153 0.22 6.38 9.46
CA ASN A 153 -0.88 6.64 10.38
C ASN A 153 -0.50 6.38 11.84
N ASN A 154 -0.92 7.30 12.71
CA ASN A 154 -0.77 7.17 14.15
C ASN A 154 -2.06 6.64 14.78
N ASP A 155 -2.09 5.36 15.07
CA ASP A 155 -3.19 4.72 15.77
C ASP A 155 -3.09 4.83 17.31
N GLN A 156 -2.07 5.50 17.83
CA GLN A 156 -1.80 5.66 19.25
C GLN A 156 -2.33 6.99 19.79
N ALA A 157 -2.93 6.96 20.96
CA ALA A 157 -3.32 8.16 21.66
C ALA A 157 -2.11 8.77 22.40
N GLY A 158 -1.76 10.00 22.07
CA GLY A 158 -0.63 10.71 22.67
C GLY A 158 0.73 10.22 22.17
N SER A 159 1.78 10.50 22.95
CA SER A 159 3.16 10.11 22.64
C SER A 159 3.54 8.72 23.17
N THR A 160 2.60 8.00 23.74
CA THR A 160 2.86 6.71 24.40
C THR A 160 2.59 5.55 23.47
N THR A 161 3.36 4.51 23.65
CA THR A 161 3.25 3.24 22.92
C THR A 161 2.14 2.33 23.45
N THR A 162 1.36 2.79 24.42
CA THR A 162 0.50 1.92 25.23
C THR A 162 -0.98 1.98 24.91
N THR A 163 -1.43 3.01 24.21
CA THR A 163 -2.86 3.21 23.94
C THR A 163 -3.15 3.29 22.44
N THR A 164 -4.17 2.57 22.01
CA THR A 164 -4.70 2.62 20.64
C THR A 164 -5.81 3.68 20.54
N GLY A 165 -6.05 4.22 19.36
CA GLY A 165 -7.23 5.00 19.07
C GLY A 165 -7.02 6.50 18.87
N ALA A 166 -5.81 6.97 18.57
CA ALA A 166 -5.59 8.39 18.23
C ALA A 166 -6.27 8.78 16.94
N THR A 167 -6.08 7.98 15.89
CA THR A 167 -6.73 8.13 14.59
C THR A 167 -7.26 6.80 14.09
N ASN A 168 -8.38 6.83 13.37
CA ASN A 168 -8.85 5.65 12.69
C ASN A 168 -7.90 5.31 11.55
N GLY A 169 -7.49 4.07 11.48
CA GLY A 169 -6.58 3.60 10.46
C GLY A 169 -5.68 2.47 10.96
N LEU A 170 -4.85 1.98 10.08
CA LEU A 170 -3.90 0.92 10.39
C LEU A 170 -2.71 1.47 11.18
N ARG A 171 -1.97 0.57 11.81
CA ARG A 171 -0.73 0.95 12.49
C ARG A 171 0.36 1.25 11.47
N GLY A 172 0.78 2.52 11.44
CA GLY A 172 1.80 3.00 10.52
C GLY A 172 3.21 2.59 10.94
N LEU A 173 4.04 2.26 9.97
CA LEU A 173 5.45 1.91 10.18
C LEU A 173 6.26 3.06 10.83
N ALA A 174 5.85 4.30 10.60
CA ALA A 174 6.48 5.47 11.20
C ALA A 174 6.28 5.56 12.73
N MET A 175 5.29 4.87 13.29
CA MET A 175 4.95 4.91 14.72
C MET A 175 5.80 3.96 15.56
N TYR A 176 6.50 3.03 14.95
CA TYR A 176 7.41 2.14 15.67
C TYR A 176 8.59 2.92 16.24
N LEU A 177 9.12 2.48 17.39
CA LEU A 177 10.21 3.16 18.05
C LEU A 177 11.52 3.04 17.26
N SER A 178 12.32 4.09 17.27
CA SER A 178 13.67 4.09 16.72
C SER A 178 14.66 3.60 17.76
N GLY A 179 15.57 2.71 17.36
CA GLY A 179 16.60 2.22 18.25
C GLY A 179 17.77 1.59 17.50
N GLY A 180 18.82 1.26 18.24
CA GLY A 180 19.91 0.44 17.72
C GLY A 180 19.45 -0.99 17.47
N ALA A 181 20.18 -1.72 16.62
CA ALA A 181 19.95 -3.14 16.39
C ALA A 181 20.12 -3.91 17.71
N SER A 182 19.03 -4.42 18.27
CA SER A 182 19.14 -5.46 19.28
C SER A 182 19.55 -6.75 18.59
N ALA A 183 20.57 -7.42 19.12
CA ALA A 183 20.96 -8.71 18.58
C ALA A 183 19.79 -9.69 18.72
N TYR A 184 19.48 -10.42 17.66
CA TYR A 184 18.45 -11.47 17.71
C TYR A 184 18.79 -12.47 18.81
N GLY A 185 17.80 -12.81 19.60
CA GLY A 185 17.97 -13.75 20.71
C GLY A 185 18.37 -13.14 22.04
N THR A 186 18.67 -11.85 22.10
CA THR A 186 18.75 -11.15 23.39
C THR A 186 17.35 -10.84 23.89
N SER A 187 17.21 -10.86 25.24
CA SER A 187 15.97 -10.45 25.90
C SER A 187 15.55 -9.08 25.38
N GLY A 188 14.49 -9.05 24.58
CA GLY A 188 14.01 -7.83 23.98
C GLY A 188 13.16 -7.05 24.98
N THR A 189 13.11 -5.74 24.80
CA THR A 189 12.17 -4.91 25.54
C THR A 189 10.75 -5.32 25.16
N ALA A 190 10.00 -5.85 26.13
CA ALA A 190 8.59 -6.12 25.94
C ALA A 190 7.88 -4.80 25.62
N ILE A 191 7.31 -4.67 24.43
CA ILE A 191 6.63 -3.47 24.01
C ILE A 191 5.14 -3.69 24.09
N THR A 192 4.48 -2.85 24.84
CA THR A 192 3.02 -2.89 25.00
C THR A 192 2.34 -2.59 23.66
N ASN A 193 1.23 -3.28 23.38
CA ASN A 193 0.42 -3.10 22.15
C ASN A 193 1.19 -3.35 20.84
N GLY A 194 2.30 -4.08 20.88
CA GLY A 194 3.04 -4.48 19.68
C GLY A 194 3.76 -3.34 18.96
N ILE A 195 4.12 -2.26 19.66
CA ILE A 195 4.95 -1.20 19.11
C ILE A 195 6.41 -1.50 19.43
N HIS A 196 7.04 -2.21 18.52
CA HIS A 196 8.42 -2.65 18.67
C HIS A 196 9.42 -1.55 18.32
N THR A 197 10.64 -1.73 18.79
CA THR A 197 11.79 -0.91 18.34
C THR A 197 12.35 -1.51 17.06
N ILE A 198 12.34 -0.73 15.99
CA ILE A 198 12.93 -1.11 14.70
C ILE A 198 14.36 -0.55 14.65
N SER A 199 15.32 -1.36 14.20
CA SER A 199 16.67 -0.90 13.94
C SER A 199 16.65 0.31 12.99
N THR A 200 17.23 1.43 13.44
CA THR A 200 17.17 2.68 12.70
C THR A 200 18.59 3.20 12.50
N VAL A 201 18.97 3.44 11.25
CA VAL A 201 20.24 4.03 10.85
C VAL A 201 20.02 5.48 10.48
N SER A 202 20.74 6.41 11.10
CA SER A 202 20.68 7.82 10.72
C SER A 202 21.43 8.07 9.41
N LEU A 203 20.78 8.76 8.48
CA LEU A 203 21.38 9.22 7.24
C LEU A 203 22.31 10.43 7.46
N GLY A 204 22.22 11.08 8.63
CA GLY A 204 23.06 12.22 8.98
C GLY A 204 22.68 13.53 8.28
N GLY A 205 21.42 13.70 7.94
CA GLY A 205 20.90 14.89 7.27
C GLY A 205 20.51 14.63 5.80
N ALA A 206 20.40 15.69 5.02
CA ALA A 206 19.85 15.64 3.67
C ALA A 206 20.71 14.90 2.63
N THR A 207 21.99 14.66 2.91
CA THR A 207 22.93 14.06 1.95
C THR A 207 23.16 12.59 2.27
N VAL A 208 22.54 11.72 1.50
CA VAL A 208 22.77 10.27 1.59
C VAL A 208 24.12 9.94 0.95
N THR A 209 24.93 9.14 1.61
CA THR A 209 26.19 8.64 1.07
C THR A 209 26.13 7.13 0.82
N TYR A 210 27.01 6.62 -0.04
CA TYR A 210 27.14 5.18 -0.29
C TYR A 210 27.35 4.39 1.01
N ASN A 211 28.21 4.90 1.90
CA ASN A 211 28.51 4.22 3.17
C ASN A 211 27.25 4.07 4.04
N LYS A 212 26.33 5.04 4.01
CA LYS A 212 25.07 4.94 4.75
C LYS A 212 24.16 3.84 4.22
N ILE A 213 24.15 3.61 2.91
CA ILE A 213 23.40 2.50 2.33
C ILE A 213 24.02 1.16 2.73
N VAL A 214 25.36 1.08 2.77
CA VAL A 214 26.06 -0.09 3.29
C VAL A 214 25.76 -0.32 4.78
N ASP A 215 25.72 0.74 5.60
CA ASP A 215 25.38 0.67 7.01
C ASP A 215 23.94 0.11 7.23
N ILE A 216 22.98 0.55 6.41
CA ILE A 216 21.61 0.02 6.46
C ILE A 216 21.60 -1.47 6.08
N ALA A 217 22.31 -1.86 5.03
CA ALA A 217 22.38 -3.25 4.60
C ALA A 217 23.00 -4.14 5.69
N ASN A 218 24.07 -3.68 6.35
CA ASN A 218 24.74 -4.41 7.41
C ASN A 218 23.97 -4.44 8.73
N ALA A 219 23.08 -3.47 8.96
CA ALA A 219 22.21 -3.46 10.13
C ALA A 219 21.12 -4.54 10.08
N LEU A 220 20.82 -5.07 8.89
CA LEU A 220 19.92 -6.21 8.76
C LEU A 220 20.67 -7.49 9.15
N PRO A 221 20.15 -8.31 10.09
CA PRO A 221 20.77 -9.57 10.47
C PRO A 221 20.96 -10.52 9.27
N GLY A 222 22.13 -11.15 9.18
CA GLY A 222 22.54 -11.97 8.02
C GLY A 222 21.60 -13.13 7.68
N GLN A 223 20.83 -13.62 8.64
CA GLN A 223 19.83 -14.65 8.42
C GLN A 223 18.71 -14.26 7.45
N TYR A 224 18.48 -12.96 7.24
CA TYR A 224 17.45 -12.43 6.32
C TYR A 224 18.00 -12.10 4.93
N TRP A 225 19.32 -12.12 4.73
CA TRP A 225 19.95 -11.68 3.48
C TRP A 225 19.60 -12.58 2.29
N SER A 226 19.52 -13.89 2.52
CA SER A 226 19.28 -14.89 1.47
C SER A 226 17.80 -15.22 1.24
N LEU A 227 16.89 -14.57 1.96
CA LEU A 227 15.49 -14.88 1.85
C LEU A 227 14.83 -14.15 0.66
N PRO A 228 13.93 -14.81 -0.07
CA PRO A 228 13.40 -14.31 -1.35
C PRO A 228 12.56 -13.02 -1.25
N THR A 229 11.99 -12.73 -0.06
CA THR A 229 11.13 -11.55 0.16
C THR A 229 11.88 -10.37 0.77
N THR A 230 13.22 -10.40 0.76
CA THR A 230 14.04 -9.28 1.23
C THR A 230 14.11 -8.24 0.12
N ALA A 231 13.63 -7.03 0.41
CA ALA A 231 13.53 -5.95 -0.56
C ALA A 231 13.68 -4.57 0.10
N TRP A 232 14.16 -3.63 -0.69
CA TRP A 232 14.18 -2.22 -0.36
C TRP A 232 12.84 -1.58 -0.72
N HIS A 233 12.24 -0.85 0.21
CA HIS A 233 11.18 0.10 -0.06
C HIS A 233 11.72 1.51 0.14
N MET A 234 11.64 2.33 -0.90
CA MET A 234 12.19 3.68 -0.88
C MET A 234 11.21 4.68 -1.47
N THR A 235 11.29 5.91 -0.97
CA THR A 235 10.55 7.01 -1.63
C THR A 235 11.13 7.28 -3.01
N PRO A 236 10.31 7.69 -4.00
CA PRO A 236 10.79 8.05 -5.33
C PRO A 236 11.89 9.13 -5.32
N ALA A 237 11.79 10.10 -4.40
CA ALA A 237 12.81 11.14 -4.21
C ALA A 237 14.16 10.55 -3.76
N MET A 238 14.12 9.53 -2.88
CA MET A 238 15.34 8.86 -2.43
C MET A 238 15.99 8.04 -3.54
N ILE A 239 15.20 7.35 -4.34
CA ILE A 239 15.68 6.62 -5.52
C ILE A 239 16.37 7.59 -6.49
N GLN A 240 15.80 8.77 -6.73
CA GLN A 240 16.44 9.81 -7.55
C GLN A 240 17.77 10.26 -6.95
N THR A 241 17.81 10.51 -5.64
CA THR A 241 19.04 10.89 -4.94
C THR A 241 20.14 9.83 -5.08
N LEU A 242 19.78 8.55 -4.92
CA LEU A 242 20.72 7.45 -5.07
C LEU A 242 21.30 7.32 -6.49
N ARG A 243 20.45 7.55 -7.50
CA ARG A 243 20.92 7.57 -8.92
C ARG A 243 21.89 8.70 -9.23
N GLN A 244 21.84 9.79 -8.46
CA GLN A 244 22.73 10.94 -8.61
C GLN A 244 24.02 10.84 -7.82
N LEU A 245 24.17 9.80 -6.96
CA LEU A 245 25.39 9.58 -6.17
C LEU A 245 26.57 9.26 -7.09
N LYS A 246 27.65 9.99 -6.88
CA LYS A 246 28.89 9.88 -7.63
C LYS A 246 30.07 9.68 -6.67
N ASP A 247 31.10 9.01 -7.16
CA ASP A 247 32.37 8.91 -6.45
C ASP A 247 33.21 10.19 -6.53
N SER A 248 34.38 10.15 -5.94
CA SER A 248 35.36 11.27 -5.98
C SER A 248 35.87 11.60 -7.38
N GLN A 249 35.66 10.71 -8.34
CA GLN A 249 36.05 10.87 -9.76
C GLN A 249 34.84 11.25 -10.64
N ASN A 250 33.70 11.59 -10.02
CA ASN A 250 32.45 11.95 -10.70
C ASN A 250 31.80 10.81 -11.50
N LEU A 251 32.16 9.55 -11.19
CA LEU A 251 31.51 8.37 -11.74
C LEU A 251 30.27 8.02 -10.92
N PRO A 252 29.15 7.68 -11.55
CA PRO A 252 27.96 7.27 -10.82
C PRO A 252 28.21 5.96 -10.07
N LEU A 253 27.85 5.93 -8.78
CA LEU A 253 28.03 4.77 -7.91
C LEU A 253 26.99 3.68 -8.17
N PHE A 254 25.79 4.10 -8.55
CA PHE A 254 24.68 3.22 -8.94
C PHE A 254 24.36 3.45 -10.42
N LEU A 255 25.14 2.84 -11.30
CA LEU A 255 25.06 3.08 -12.75
C LEU A 255 23.71 2.61 -13.34
N GLU A 256 23.23 1.50 -12.85
CA GLU A 256 21.91 1.00 -13.16
C GLU A 256 21.39 0.25 -11.95
N LEU A 257 20.16 0.53 -11.58
CA LEU A 257 19.47 -0.29 -10.59
C LEU A 257 19.01 -1.64 -11.19
N GLY A 258 19.73 -2.13 -12.24
CA GLY A 258 19.41 -3.36 -12.94
C GLY A 258 18.17 -3.25 -13.85
N GLU A 259 17.87 -4.31 -14.57
CA GLU A 259 16.63 -4.41 -15.33
C GLU A 259 15.42 -4.33 -14.37
N PRO A 260 14.29 -3.77 -14.82
CA PRO A 260 13.06 -3.80 -14.05
C PRO A 260 12.73 -5.24 -13.66
N GLY A 261 12.82 -5.52 -12.36
CA GLY A 261 12.54 -6.86 -11.84
C GLY A 261 11.04 -7.17 -11.84
N GLU A 262 10.70 -8.44 -11.70
CA GLU A 262 9.33 -8.84 -11.42
C GLU A 262 8.82 -8.11 -10.17
N GLY A 263 7.54 -7.76 -10.17
CA GLY A 263 6.90 -7.15 -9.01
C GLY A 263 7.10 -5.65 -8.84
N GLY A 264 7.34 -4.89 -9.93
CA GLY A 264 7.42 -3.42 -9.88
C GLY A 264 8.73 -2.87 -9.30
N ALA A 265 9.78 -3.71 -9.17
CA ALA A 265 11.10 -3.26 -8.77
C ALA A 265 11.73 -2.40 -9.87
N VAL A 266 12.32 -1.27 -9.46
CA VAL A 266 12.99 -0.33 -10.37
C VAL A 266 14.44 -0.74 -10.62
N GLY A 267 14.92 -1.76 -9.93
CA GLY A 267 16.27 -2.29 -10.00
C GLY A 267 16.69 -2.99 -8.71
N SER A 268 17.97 -3.23 -8.52
CA SER A 268 18.49 -3.90 -7.33
C SER A 268 19.67 -3.16 -6.70
N ILE A 269 19.77 -3.19 -5.38
CA ILE A 269 20.92 -2.71 -4.61
C ILE A 269 21.40 -3.88 -3.75
N PHE A 270 22.67 -4.24 -3.87
CA PHE A 270 23.31 -5.39 -3.21
C PHE A 270 22.59 -6.72 -3.44
N GLY A 271 21.95 -6.88 -4.61
CA GLY A 271 21.20 -8.09 -4.97
C GLY A 271 19.76 -8.13 -4.46
N TRP A 272 19.29 -7.13 -3.73
CA TRP A 272 17.91 -7.02 -3.30
C TRP A 272 17.11 -6.04 -4.16
N PRO A 273 15.90 -6.37 -4.56
CA PRO A 273 15.07 -5.51 -5.40
C PRO A 273 14.70 -4.20 -4.68
N VAL A 274 14.61 -3.12 -5.44
CA VAL A 274 14.18 -1.80 -4.98
C VAL A 274 12.78 -1.53 -5.46
N ILE A 275 11.85 -1.41 -4.53
CA ILE A 275 10.43 -1.13 -4.79
C ILE A 275 10.15 0.35 -4.45
N PRO A 276 9.70 1.14 -5.44
CA PRO A 276 9.30 2.51 -5.18
C PRO A 276 8.04 2.53 -4.32
N ASN A 277 8.08 3.28 -3.22
CA ASN A 277 6.95 3.42 -2.32
C ASN A 277 6.66 4.91 -2.06
N PRO A 278 5.69 5.49 -2.75
CA PRO A 278 5.37 6.91 -2.62
C PRO A 278 4.67 7.26 -1.29
N TYR A 279 4.19 6.27 -0.54
CA TYR A 279 3.48 6.48 0.72
C TYR A 279 4.40 6.67 1.93
N LEU A 280 5.69 6.35 1.80
CA LEU A 280 6.68 6.57 2.86
C LEU A 280 6.89 8.07 3.08
N ASN A 281 7.12 8.44 4.35
CA ASN A 281 7.38 9.84 4.72
C ASN A 281 8.87 10.21 4.56
N ALA A 282 9.13 11.52 4.58
CA ALA A 282 10.49 12.05 4.49
C ALA A 282 11.34 11.74 5.73
N THR A 283 10.73 11.46 6.88
CA THR A 283 11.46 11.13 8.13
C THR A 283 12.09 9.73 8.04
N PHE A 284 11.38 8.78 7.44
CA PHE A 284 11.85 7.41 7.23
C PHE A 284 11.72 7.03 5.76
N PRO A 285 12.62 7.54 4.89
CA PRO A 285 12.48 7.40 3.44
C PRO A 285 12.91 6.04 2.90
N ILE A 286 13.59 5.22 3.70
CA ILE A 286 14.13 3.92 3.30
C ILE A 286 13.77 2.87 4.35
N TYR A 287 13.27 1.74 3.89
CA TYR A 287 13.12 0.51 4.66
C TYR A 287 13.78 -0.64 3.89
N LEU A 288 14.61 -1.42 4.58
CA LEU A 288 15.12 -2.70 4.12
C LEU A 288 14.59 -3.78 5.04
N ALA A 289 13.82 -4.71 4.52
CA ALA A 289 13.24 -5.75 5.35
C ALA A 289 13.01 -7.04 4.56
N ASN A 290 13.01 -8.15 5.28
CA ASN A 290 12.34 -9.34 4.80
C ASN A 290 10.84 -9.21 5.07
N TRP A 291 10.09 -8.74 4.09
CA TRP A 291 8.71 -8.29 4.24
C TRP A 291 7.78 -9.39 4.74
N ASN A 292 8.01 -10.63 4.35
CA ASN A 292 7.20 -11.76 4.82
C ASN A 292 7.30 -12.01 6.33
N GLN A 293 8.49 -11.83 6.89
CA GLN A 293 8.68 -12.01 8.34
C GLN A 293 8.48 -10.72 9.12
N PHE A 294 8.73 -9.58 8.50
CA PHE A 294 8.64 -8.28 9.12
C PHE A 294 7.18 -7.83 9.31
N LEU A 295 6.40 -7.78 8.23
CA LEU A 295 5.06 -7.22 8.21
C LEU A 295 4.00 -8.32 8.01
N THR A 296 2.97 -8.29 8.83
CA THR A 296 1.80 -9.16 8.67
C THR A 296 0.56 -8.33 8.45
N ILE A 297 -0.18 -8.64 7.40
CA ILE A 297 -1.48 -8.06 7.07
C ILE A 297 -2.53 -9.13 7.29
N ALA A 298 -3.55 -8.83 8.08
CA ALA A 298 -4.68 -9.71 8.30
C ALA A 298 -5.92 -9.11 7.62
N ASP A 299 -6.40 -9.77 6.59
CA ASP A 299 -7.68 -9.45 5.96
C ASP A 299 -8.79 -10.17 6.76
N VAL A 300 -9.67 -9.38 7.37
CA VAL A 300 -10.79 -9.89 8.16
C VAL A 300 -12.03 -10.06 7.31
N GLN A 301 -12.20 -9.18 6.36
CA GLN A 301 -13.26 -9.22 5.36
C GLN A 301 -12.70 -8.66 4.06
N GLU A 302 -12.88 -9.41 2.99
CA GLU A 302 -12.65 -8.92 1.64
C GLU A 302 -13.60 -7.76 1.33
N MET A 303 -13.28 -6.99 0.31
CA MET A 303 -14.12 -5.88 -0.06
C MET A 303 -15.53 -6.37 -0.44
N SER A 304 -16.53 -5.90 0.28
CA SER A 304 -17.94 -6.08 -0.07
C SER A 304 -18.48 -4.82 -0.70
N VAL A 305 -19.12 -4.94 -1.85
CA VAL A 305 -19.76 -3.83 -2.56
C VAL A 305 -21.26 -4.05 -2.55
N GLN A 306 -22.02 -3.03 -2.17
CA GLN A 306 -23.47 -3.04 -2.16
C GLN A 306 -24.01 -1.80 -2.88
N MET A 307 -25.02 -1.99 -3.69
CA MET A 307 -25.76 -0.90 -4.31
C MET A 307 -27.05 -0.61 -3.53
N MET A 308 -27.23 0.63 -3.12
CA MET A 308 -28.39 1.10 -2.38
C MET A 308 -29.21 2.07 -3.24
N GLU A 309 -30.37 1.63 -3.69
CA GLU A 309 -31.22 2.42 -4.60
C GLU A 309 -32.12 3.45 -3.89
N GLN A 310 -32.29 3.36 -2.58
CA GLN A 310 -33.28 4.13 -1.83
C GLN A 310 -32.72 5.26 -0.97
N THR A 311 -31.46 5.60 -1.12
CA THR A 311 -30.81 6.61 -0.24
C THR A 311 -31.22 8.04 -0.58
N ALA A 312 -31.46 8.35 -1.85
CA ALA A 312 -31.98 9.64 -2.31
C ALA A 312 -32.69 9.48 -3.66
N PRO A 313 -33.76 10.23 -3.93
CA PRO A 313 -34.46 10.17 -5.20
C PRO A 313 -33.55 10.47 -6.39
N GLY A 314 -33.48 9.57 -7.37
CA GLY A 314 -32.65 9.71 -8.57
C GLY A 314 -31.18 9.42 -8.41
N PHE A 315 -30.75 8.88 -7.25
CA PHE A 315 -29.39 8.44 -6.99
C PHE A 315 -29.37 6.97 -6.56
N VAL A 316 -28.37 6.26 -7.03
CA VAL A 316 -27.95 4.96 -6.51
C VAL A 316 -26.64 5.18 -5.77
N THR A 317 -26.56 4.75 -4.52
CA THR A 317 -25.37 4.87 -3.72
C THR A 317 -24.62 3.54 -3.73
N MET A 318 -23.41 3.55 -4.25
CA MET A 318 -22.50 2.43 -4.15
C MET A 318 -21.78 2.51 -2.79
N PHE A 319 -21.97 1.50 -1.96
CA PHE A 319 -21.32 1.37 -0.66
C PHE A 319 -20.30 0.22 -0.73
N ALA A 320 -19.09 0.48 -0.30
CA ALA A 320 -18.07 -0.54 -0.18
C ALA A 320 -17.41 -0.52 1.19
N GLU A 321 -17.10 -1.69 1.69
CA GLU A 321 -16.48 -1.91 2.99
C GLU A 321 -15.39 -2.97 2.89
N LYS A 322 -14.23 -2.71 3.54
CA LYS A 322 -13.15 -3.67 3.70
C LYS A 322 -12.65 -3.62 5.15
N ARG A 323 -12.35 -4.77 5.73
CA ARG A 323 -11.81 -4.87 7.11
C ARG A 323 -10.42 -5.46 7.09
N VAL A 324 -9.47 -4.73 7.66
CA VAL A 324 -8.06 -5.09 7.61
C VAL A 324 -7.34 -4.70 8.91
N VAL A 325 -6.26 -5.43 9.21
CA VAL A 325 -5.32 -5.15 10.31
C VAL A 325 -3.91 -5.33 9.79
N SER A 326 -2.99 -4.47 10.20
CA SER A 326 -1.57 -4.63 9.90
C SER A 326 -0.70 -4.40 11.13
N THR A 327 0.41 -5.13 11.22
CA THR A 327 1.39 -4.97 12.29
C THR A 327 2.76 -5.50 11.88
N VAL A 328 3.80 -4.89 12.44
CA VAL A 328 5.14 -5.48 12.43
C VAL A 328 5.15 -6.66 13.40
N ARG A 329 5.36 -7.85 12.90
CA ARG A 329 5.42 -9.07 13.71
C ARG A 329 6.81 -9.33 14.27
N ASN A 330 7.84 -9.14 13.44
CA ASN A 330 9.23 -9.38 13.80
C ASN A 330 10.08 -8.15 13.48
N PRO A 331 10.38 -7.31 14.47
CA PRO A 331 11.15 -6.08 14.26
C PRO A 331 12.60 -6.33 13.83
N PHE A 332 13.15 -7.52 14.13
CA PHE A 332 14.52 -7.88 13.74
C PHE A 332 14.67 -8.18 12.25
N ALA A 333 13.56 -8.45 11.56
CA ALA A 333 13.57 -8.73 10.13
C ALA A 333 13.57 -7.46 9.28
N GLY A 334 13.67 -6.27 9.87
CA GLY A 334 13.66 -5.01 9.16
C GLY A 334 14.54 -3.95 9.78
N VAL A 335 15.04 -3.08 8.91
CA VAL A 335 15.85 -1.90 9.23
C VAL A 335 15.25 -0.71 8.50
N ARG A 336 15.24 0.44 9.13
CA ARG A 336 14.82 1.69 8.48
C ARG A 336 15.91 2.75 8.56
N ALA A 337 15.87 3.69 7.64
CA ALA A 337 16.71 4.87 7.69
C ALA A 337 15.92 6.05 8.21
N SER A 338 16.55 6.85 9.09
CA SER A 338 16.04 8.15 9.52
C SER A 338 16.78 9.26 8.78
N ALA A 339 16.05 10.24 8.29
CA ALA A 339 16.63 11.43 7.68
C ALA A 339 17.40 12.31 8.68
N ALA A 340 17.08 12.21 9.96
CA ALA A 340 17.73 12.95 11.06
C ALA A 340 18.94 12.20 11.62
#